data_bae9debabe4871b59b17df9b9d814d15
#
_entry.id   bae9debabe4871b59b17df9b9d814d15
#
_cell.length_a   1.000
_cell.length_b   1.000
_cell.length_c   1.000
_cell.angle_alpha   90.00
_cell.angle_beta   90.00
_cell.angle_gamma   90.00
#
_symmetry.space_group_name_H-M   'P 1'
#
loop_
_entity.id
_entity.type
_entity.pdbx_description
1 polymer ?
#
loop_
_entity_poly.entity_id
_entity_poly.type
_entity_poly.pdbx_seq_one_letter_code
_entity_poly.pdbx_strand_id
1 'polypeptide(L)'
;YGGLFVRMPWKQGIKGDGPVEVISATSDQLFKDYLPFNNHPELPVFDGELLMDVHGTGCYTSQAAMKLYNRQNEQLGDAAERAAVAAEWLGTASYPQHTLTEAWKRFIFHQFHDDLTGTSIPRAYEFSWNDELISLKQFSQVLTSSVNAIAGQMDTRVKGTPVVLITANA
;
A
#
# COMPACT_ATOMS: atom_id res chain seq x y z
N TYR A 1 -3.26 -22.77 0.43
CA TYR A 1 -3.68 -24.11 -0.01
C TYR A 1 -2.56 -25.15 0.04
N GLY A 2 -1.30 -24.79 0.33
CA GLY A 2 -0.20 -25.72 0.55
C GLY A 2 -0.20 -26.42 1.92
N GLY A 3 -1.08 -26.04 2.84
CA GLY A 3 -1.01 -26.48 4.24
C GLY A 3 -1.25 -27.97 4.51
N LEU A 4 -1.96 -28.67 3.65
CA LEU A 4 -2.28 -30.09 3.90
C LEU A 4 -1.17 -31.03 3.44
N PHE A 5 -0.50 -30.72 2.35
CA PHE A 5 0.60 -31.53 1.82
C PHE A 5 1.92 -31.36 2.58
N VAL A 6 2.11 -30.24 3.25
CA VAL A 6 3.32 -29.95 4.02
C VAL A 6 3.22 -30.39 5.48
N ARG A 7 2.01 -30.68 6.01
CA ARG A 7 1.83 -30.96 7.45
C ARG A 7 2.49 -32.28 7.93
N MET A 8 2.45 -33.33 7.13
CA MET A 8 3.04 -34.62 7.56
C MET A 8 4.55 -34.65 7.37
N PRO A 9 5.10 -34.31 6.20
CA PRO A 9 6.54 -34.19 6.02
C PRO A 9 7.17 -33.18 6.99
N TRP A 10 6.50 -32.06 7.25
CA TRP A 10 6.98 -31.00 8.16
C TRP A 10 7.14 -31.50 9.61
N LYS A 11 6.14 -32.23 10.14
CA LYS A 11 6.22 -32.79 11.48
C LYS A 11 7.34 -33.85 11.61
N GLN A 12 7.52 -34.66 10.58
CA GLN A 12 8.57 -35.68 10.54
C GLN A 12 9.96 -35.05 10.35
N GLY A 13 10.07 -34.04 9.48
CA GLY A 13 11.33 -33.36 9.23
C GLY A 13 11.85 -32.57 10.41
N ILE A 14 10.96 -31.90 11.18
CA ILE A 14 11.36 -31.19 12.42
C ILE A 14 11.88 -32.19 13.47
N LYS A 15 11.34 -33.40 13.53
CA LYS A 15 11.79 -34.43 14.46
C LYS A 15 13.04 -35.20 13.97
N GLY A 16 13.45 -35.00 12.73
CA GLY A 16 14.53 -35.76 12.12
C GLY A 16 14.20 -37.22 11.77
N ASP A 17 12.91 -37.60 11.84
CA ASP A 17 12.46 -39.01 11.68
C ASP A 17 11.95 -39.30 10.25
N GLY A 18 11.96 -38.32 9.36
CA GLY A 18 11.35 -38.42 8.04
C GLY A 18 12.36 -38.45 6.89
N PRO A 19 11.88 -38.74 5.67
CA PRO A 19 12.70 -38.73 4.46
C PRO A 19 13.08 -37.31 3.98
N VAL A 20 12.52 -36.28 4.64
CA VAL A 20 12.71 -34.87 4.27
C VAL A 20 13.16 -34.11 5.52
N GLU A 21 14.27 -33.41 5.41
CA GLU A 21 14.69 -32.44 6.41
C GLU A 21 13.94 -31.13 6.22
N VAL A 22 13.41 -30.58 7.32
CA VAL A 22 12.70 -29.30 7.32
C VAL A 22 13.49 -28.30 8.15
N ILE A 23 13.98 -27.27 7.51
CA ILE A 23 14.73 -26.18 8.13
C ILE A 23 13.90 -24.87 8.12
N SER A 24 14.07 -24.07 9.15
CA SER A 24 13.60 -22.68 9.13
C SER A 24 14.54 -21.85 8.29
N ALA A 25 13.98 -21.11 7.32
CA ALA A 25 14.77 -20.29 6.41
C ALA A 25 14.08 -18.94 6.14
N THR A 26 14.85 -17.95 5.74
CA THR A 26 14.32 -16.70 5.21
C THR A 26 13.73 -16.91 3.82
N SER A 27 12.81 -16.04 3.38
CA SER A 27 12.13 -16.20 2.07
C SER A 27 13.08 -16.16 0.87
N ASP A 28 14.25 -15.56 1.03
CA ASP A 28 15.30 -15.45 0.00
C ASP A 28 16.34 -16.57 0.07
N GLN A 29 16.28 -17.44 1.09
CA GLN A 29 17.27 -18.49 1.30
C GLN A 29 17.33 -19.47 0.12
N LEU A 30 16.16 -19.84 -0.42
CA LEU A 30 16.08 -20.70 -1.60
C LEU A 30 16.92 -20.15 -2.77
N PHE A 31 16.83 -18.86 -3.01
CA PHE A 31 17.58 -18.22 -4.09
C PHE A 31 19.08 -18.15 -3.79
N LYS A 32 19.46 -17.96 -2.52
CA LYS A 32 20.87 -17.95 -2.10
C LYS A 32 21.53 -19.32 -2.23
N ASP A 33 20.81 -20.38 -1.87
CA ASP A 33 21.33 -21.74 -1.87
C ASP A 33 21.43 -22.32 -3.28
N TYR A 34 20.59 -21.88 -4.20
CA TYR A 34 20.47 -22.45 -5.54
C TYR A 34 20.80 -21.45 -6.67
N LEU A 35 21.45 -20.36 -6.38
CA LEU A 35 21.98 -19.48 -7.43
C LEU A 35 23.23 -20.10 -8.10
N PRO A 36 23.37 -19.95 -9.44
CA PRO A 36 22.58 -19.14 -10.35
C PRO A 36 21.46 -19.92 -11.05
N PHE A 37 20.23 -19.64 -10.74
CA PHE A 37 19.07 -20.19 -11.47
C PHE A 37 19.00 -19.73 -12.92
N ASN A 38 19.59 -18.59 -13.25
CA ASN A 38 19.43 -17.89 -14.53
C ASN A 38 19.77 -18.73 -15.76
N ASN A 39 20.48 -19.84 -15.60
CA ASN A 39 20.90 -20.72 -16.70
C ASN A 39 20.48 -22.19 -16.50
N HIS A 40 19.57 -22.49 -15.58
CA HIS A 40 19.12 -23.86 -15.38
C HIS A 40 18.17 -24.25 -16.51
N PRO A 41 18.53 -25.25 -17.35
CA PRO A 41 17.78 -25.56 -18.57
C PRO A 41 16.37 -26.12 -18.32
N GLU A 42 16.10 -26.60 -17.11
CA GLU A 42 14.80 -27.18 -16.74
C GLU A 42 13.85 -26.17 -16.08
N LEU A 43 14.31 -24.95 -15.80
CA LEU A 43 13.43 -23.93 -15.24
C LEU A 43 12.55 -23.34 -16.33
N PRO A 44 11.23 -23.36 -16.13
CA PRO A 44 10.31 -22.72 -17.07
C PRO A 44 10.53 -21.18 -17.06
N VAL A 45 10.63 -20.62 -18.23
CA VAL A 45 10.67 -19.17 -18.44
C VAL A 45 9.28 -18.73 -18.87
N PHE A 46 8.70 -17.79 -18.12
CA PHE A 46 7.46 -17.13 -18.48
C PHE A 46 7.78 -15.69 -18.92
N ASP A 47 7.36 -15.35 -20.12
CA ASP A 47 7.46 -13.99 -20.66
C ASP A 47 6.05 -13.43 -20.89
N GLY A 48 5.70 -12.38 -20.18
CA GLY A 48 4.39 -11.76 -20.21
C GLY A 48 3.85 -11.42 -18.82
N GLU A 49 2.57 -11.07 -18.74
CA GLU A 49 1.88 -10.77 -17.50
C GLU A 49 1.42 -12.04 -16.78
N LEU A 50 1.65 -12.10 -15.47
CA LEU A 50 1.13 -13.15 -14.61
C LEU A 50 -0.35 -12.85 -14.27
N LEU A 51 -1.25 -13.26 -15.14
CA LEU A 51 -2.67 -13.07 -14.95
C LEU A 51 -3.28 -14.17 -14.08
N MET A 52 -4.24 -13.78 -13.22
CA MET A 52 -5.10 -14.73 -12.50
C MET A 52 -6.20 -15.21 -13.44
N ASP A 53 -5.91 -16.23 -14.20
CA ASP A 53 -6.77 -16.67 -15.30
C ASP A 53 -7.98 -17.52 -14.80
N VAL A 54 -7.75 -18.56 -14.01
CA VAL A 54 -8.82 -19.47 -13.54
C VAL A 54 -9.23 -19.27 -12.09
N HIS A 55 -8.38 -18.66 -11.27
CA HIS A 55 -8.63 -18.47 -9.85
C HIS A 55 -8.44 -17.00 -9.47
N GLY A 56 -9.49 -16.42 -8.89
CA GLY A 56 -9.41 -15.07 -8.37
C GLY A 56 -9.53 -13.95 -9.40
N THR A 57 -9.89 -14.21 -10.65
CA THR A 57 -10.08 -13.18 -11.70
C THR A 57 -11.07 -12.10 -11.26
N GLY A 58 -12.12 -12.47 -10.51
CA GLY A 58 -13.09 -11.52 -9.95
C GLY A 58 -12.49 -10.50 -9.00
N CYS A 59 -11.30 -10.74 -8.44
CA CYS A 59 -10.61 -9.82 -7.55
C CYS A 59 -10.25 -8.49 -8.23
N TYR A 60 -10.11 -8.46 -9.54
CA TYR A 60 -9.84 -7.22 -10.29
C TYR A 60 -11.01 -6.22 -10.25
N THR A 61 -12.23 -6.69 -10.12
CA THR A 61 -13.45 -5.87 -10.22
C THR A 61 -14.35 -5.94 -8.99
N SER A 62 -14.23 -7.00 -8.19
CA SER A 62 -15.03 -7.16 -6.97
C SER A 62 -14.81 -6.02 -6.00
N GLN A 63 -15.89 -5.52 -5.40
CA GLN A 63 -15.85 -4.37 -4.48
C GLN A 63 -15.09 -3.17 -5.07
N ALA A 64 -15.54 -2.70 -6.22
CA ALA A 64 -14.91 -1.61 -6.98
C ALA A 64 -14.66 -0.34 -6.15
N ALA A 65 -15.50 -0.06 -5.15
CA ALA A 65 -15.31 1.06 -4.23
C ALA A 65 -14.01 0.95 -3.44
N MET A 66 -13.59 -0.27 -3.05
CA MET A 66 -12.29 -0.46 -2.37
C MET A 66 -11.12 -0.06 -3.25
N LYS A 67 -11.16 -0.43 -4.53
CA LYS A 67 -10.13 -0.06 -5.50
C LYS A 67 -10.09 1.44 -5.73
N LEU A 68 -11.27 2.08 -5.80
CA LEU A 68 -11.39 3.52 -5.94
C LEU A 68 -10.79 4.24 -4.73
N TYR A 69 -11.19 3.88 -3.52
CA TYR A 69 -10.71 4.50 -2.29
C TYR A 69 -9.22 4.24 -2.08
N ASN A 70 -8.75 3.03 -2.37
CA ASN A 70 -7.32 2.72 -2.34
C ASN A 70 -6.53 3.66 -3.24
N ARG A 71 -6.95 3.84 -4.49
CA ARG A 71 -6.26 4.73 -5.43
C ARG A 71 -6.31 6.19 -5.00
N GLN A 72 -7.44 6.64 -4.48
CA GLN A 72 -7.58 8.00 -3.96
C GLN A 72 -6.68 8.25 -2.74
N ASN A 73 -6.64 7.32 -1.80
CA ASN A 73 -5.76 7.42 -0.63
C ASN A 73 -4.29 7.42 -1.02
N GLU A 74 -3.88 6.54 -1.94
CA GLU A 74 -2.52 6.47 -2.45
C GLU A 74 -2.05 7.82 -3.02
N GLN A 75 -2.84 8.41 -3.90
CA GLN A 75 -2.52 9.69 -4.52
C GLN A 75 -2.55 10.85 -3.52
N LEU A 76 -3.57 10.88 -2.67
CA LEU A 76 -3.74 11.96 -1.72
C LEU A 76 -2.71 11.92 -0.58
N GLY A 77 -2.32 10.72 -0.15
CA GLY A 77 -1.27 10.52 0.86
C GLY A 77 0.08 11.06 0.39
N ASP A 78 0.48 10.71 -0.84
CA ASP A 78 1.71 11.23 -1.44
C ASP A 78 1.67 12.76 -1.57
N ALA A 79 0.57 13.33 -2.07
CA ALA A 79 0.41 14.78 -2.19
C ALA A 79 0.45 15.48 -0.81
N ALA A 80 -0.18 14.90 0.21
CA ALA A 80 -0.21 15.45 1.56
C ALA A 80 1.19 15.46 2.20
N GLU A 81 1.95 14.38 2.06
CA GLU A 81 3.33 14.33 2.57
C GLU A 81 4.22 15.34 1.89
N ARG A 82 4.19 15.44 0.57
CA ARG A 82 4.98 16.42 -0.19
C ARG A 82 4.68 17.85 0.24
N ALA A 83 3.38 18.18 0.39
CA ALA A 83 2.99 19.51 0.84
C ALA A 83 3.43 19.79 2.28
N ALA A 84 3.33 18.79 3.18
CA ALA A 84 3.74 18.93 4.56
C ALA A 84 5.25 19.11 4.68
N VAL A 85 6.05 18.37 3.93
CA VAL A 85 7.53 18.52 3.87
C VAL A 85 7.88 19.91 3.35
N ALA A 86 7.22 20.40 2.30
CA ALA A 86 7.45 21.73 1.77
C ALA A 86 7.11 22.83 2.79
N ALA A 87 5.99 22.70 3.50
CA ALA A 87 5.58 23.65 4.54
C ALA A 87 6.56 23.69 5.71
N GLU A 88 7.05 22.55 6.16
CA GLU A 88 8.06 22.48 7.22
C GLU A 88 9.39 23.06 6.77
N TRP A 89 9.85 22.68 5.58
CA TRP A 89 11.12 23.20 5.03
C TRP A 89 11.11 24.71 4.86
N LEU A 90 9.97 25.29 4.49
CA LEU A 90 9.76 26.75 4.42
C LEU A 90 9.52 27.40 5.79
N GLY A 91 9.44 26.62 6.86
CA GLY A 91 9.17 27.14 8.22
C GLY A 91 7.75 27.67 8.41
N THR A 92 6.80 27.29 7.56
CA THR A 92 5.41 27.82 7.60
C THR A 92 4.48 26.96 8.45
N ALA A 93 4.79 25.66 8.63
CA ALA A 93 4.07 24.73 9.50
C ALA A 93 5.00 23.60 9.93
N SER A 94 4.69 22.96 11.07
CA SER A 94 5.39 21.76 11.51
C SER A 94 4.84 20.53 10.78
N TYR A 95 5.71 19.54 10.51
CA TYR A 95 5.31 18.30 9.88
C TYR A 95 4.37 17.48 10.78
N PRO A 96 3.17 17.13 10.30
CA PRO A 96 2.15 16.48 11.13
C PRO A 96 2.34 14.96 11.21
N GLN A 97 3.49 14.53 11.74
CA GLN A 97 3.93 13.13 11.80
C GLN A 97 2.85 12.18 12.33
N HIS A 98 2.21 12.54 13.45
CA HIS A 98 1.21 11.66 14.07
C HIS A 98 0.00 11.44 13.14
N THR A 99 -0.54 12.53 12.59
CA THR A 99 -1.73 12.45 11.69
C THR A 99 -1.43 11.62 10.45
N LEU A 100 -0.28 11.86 9.82
CA LEU A 100 0.15 11.08 8.64
C LEU A 100 0.38 9.62 8.99
N THR A 101 1.05 9.33 10.10
CA THR A 101 1.28 7.94 10.54
C THR A 101 -0.03 7.18 10.75
N GLU A 102 -1.02 7.78 11.40
CA GLU A 102 -2.32 7.14 11.64
C GLU A 102 -3.14 6.99 10.34
N ALA A 103 -3.07 7.97 9.44
CA ALA A 103 -3.71 7.87 8.13
C ALA A 103 -3.10 6.74 7.29
N TRP A 104 -1.77 6.65 7.23
CA TRP A 104 -1.05 5.60 6.52
C TRP A 104 -1.32 4.21 7.10
N LYS A 105 -1.27 4.04 8.41
CA LYS A 105 -1.59 2.75 9.04
C LYS A 105 -2.98 2.26 8.69
N ARG A 106 -3.96 3.16 8.75
CA ARG A 106 -5.35 2.86 8.41
C ARG A 106 -5.50 2.47 6.95
N PHE A 107 -4.94 3.25 6.05
CA PHE A 107 -4.98 3.00 4.61
C PHE A 107 -4.28 1.68 4.23
N ILE A 108 -3.04 1.46 4.70
CA ILE A 108 -2.26 0.27 4.37
C ILE A 108 -2.89 -1.00 4.92
N PHE A 109 -3.60 -0.91 6.06
CA PHE A 109 -4.31 -2.06 6.62
C PHE A 109 -5.32 -2.64 5.63
N HIS A 110 -5.99 -1.79 4.86
CA HIS A 110 -7.00 -2.21 3.88
C HIS A 110 -6.44 -2.66 2.54
N GLN A 111 -5.11 -2.65 2.36
CA GLN A 111 -4.44 -3.35 1.28
C GLN A 111 -4.28 -4.85 1.54
N PHE A 112 -4.85 -5.35 2.64
CA PHE A 112 -4.92 -6.76 2.97
C PHE A 112 -5.55 -7.57 1.82
N HIS A 113 -5.02 -8.78 1.58
CA HIS A 113 -5.35 -9.57 0.40
C HIS A 113 -6.84 -9.98 0.26
N ASP A 114 -7.60 -9.98 1.36
CA ASP A 114 -9.05 -10.23 1.32
C ASP A 114 -9.89 -8.94 1.30
N ASP A 115 -9.28 -7.80 1.55
CA ASP A 115 -9.99 -6.52 1.59
C ASP A 115 -9.93 -5.82 0.23
N LEU A 116 -8.76 -5.45 -0.23
CA LEU A 116 -8.56 -4.79 -1.52
C LEU A 116 -9.08 -5.63 -2.70
N THR A 117 -8.94 -6.95 -2.61
CA THR A 117 -9.40 -7.89 -3.63
C THR A 117 -10.91 -8.07 -3.69
N GLY A 118 -11.64 -7.68 -2.65
CA GLY A 118 -13.10 -7.84 -2.61
C GLY A 118 -13.58 -9.23 -2.19
N THR A 119 -12.73 -10.00 -1.50
CA THR A 119 -13.00 -11.40 -1.13
C THR A 119 -13.47 -11.59 0.32
N SER A 120 -13.56 -10.51 1.07
CA SER A 120 -14.14 -10.50 2.42
C SER A 120 -15.67 -10.57 2.40
N ILE A 121 -16.26 -10.84 3.58
CA ILE A 121 -17.72 -10.83 3.76
C ILE A 121 -18.26 -9.40 3.64
N PRO A 122 -19.54 -9.22 3.20
CA PRO A 122 -20.12 -7.88 2.99
C PRO A 122 -19.99 -6.95 4.20
N ARG A 123 -20.18 -7.48 5.40
CA ARG A 123 -20.08 -6.69 6.64
C ARG A 123 -18.68 -6.09 6.88
N ALA A 124 -17.62 -6.76 6.42
CA ALA A 124 -16.26 -6.23 6.55
C ALA A 124 -16.12 -4.91 5.80
N TYR A 125 -16.76 -4.77 4.64
CA TYR A 125 -16.67 -3.56 3.82
C TYR A 125 -17.36 -2.33 4.42
N GLU A 126 -18.32 -2.51 5.33
CA GLU A 126 -18.87 -1.38 6.08
C GLU A 126 -17.79 -0.69 6.93
N PHE A 127 -16.88 -1.48 7.51
CA PHE A 127 -15.75 -0.96 8.27
C PHE A 127 -14.62 -0.46 7.35
N SER A 128 -14.28 -1.24 6.33
CA SER A 128 -13.20 -0.90 5.40
C SER A 128 -13.46 0.42 4.70
N TRP A 129 -14.67 0.64 4.18
CA TRP A 129 -15.03 1.90 3.54
C TRP A 129 -14.97 3.08 4.51
N ASN A 130 -15.43 2.88 5.75
CA ASN A 130 -15.34 3.92 6.77
C ASN A 130 -13.90 4.31 7.06
N ASP A 131 -13.03 3.34 7.20
CA ASP A 131 -11.62 3.57 7.48
C ASP A 131 -10.89 4.23 6.31
N GLU A 132 -11.18 3.81 5.09
CA GLU A 132 -10.66 4.45 3.87
C GLU A 132 -11.09 5.92 3.77
N LEU A 133 -12.34 6.23 4.08
CA LEU A 133 -12.86 7.61 4.09
C LEU A 133 -12.24 8.46 5.20
N ILE A 134 -11.95 7.87 6.37
CA ILE A 134 -11.24 8.56 7.45
C ILE A 134 -9.82 8.90 7.02
N SER A 135 -9.11 7.96 6.38
CA SER A 135 -7.76 8.21 5.84
C SER A 135 -7.77 9.32 4.81
N LEU A 136 -8.69 9.27 3.84
CA LEU A 136 -8.87 10.32 2.84
C LEU A 136 -9.07 11.69 3.49
N LYS A 137 -9.92 11.76 4.52
CA LYS A 137 -10.15 13.00 5.27
C LYS A 137 -8.86 13.49 5.95
N GLN A 138 -8.11 12.61 6.60
CA GLN A 138 -6.86 12.96 7.28
C GLN A 138 -5.82 13.49 6.30
N PHE A 139 -5.59 12.80 5.18
CA PHE A 139 -4.67 13.25 4.13
C PHE A 139 -5.12 14.58 3.52
N SER A 140 -6.42 14.74 3.23
CA SER A 140 -6.97 15.98 2.70
C SER A 140 -6.79 17.16 3.65
N GLN A 141 -6.97 16.95 4.95
CA GLN A 141 -6.72 17.98 5.96
C GLN A 141 -5.26 18.39 6.01
N VAL A 142 -4.33 17.43 5.97
CA VAL A 142 -2.90 17.72 5.95
C VAL A 142 -2.54 18.50 4.69
N LEU A 143 -2.97 18.05 3.52
CA LEU A 143 -2.72 18.74 2.26
C LEU A 143 -3.23 20.18 2.30
N THR A 144 -4.49 20.36 2.67
CA THR A 144 -5.13 21.68 2.72
C THR A 144 -4.44 22.61 3.72
N SER A 145 -4.13 22.12 4.92
CA SER A 145 -3.46 22.92 5.94
C SER A 145 -2.06 23.34 5.51
N SER A 146 -1.30 22.43 4.91
CA SER A 146 0.07 22.70 4.44
C SER A 146 0.07 23.72 3.29
N VAL A 147 -0.81 23.55 2.31
CA VAL A 147 -0.96 24.48 1.20
C VAL A 147 -1.39 25.87 1.69
N ASN A 148 -2.34 25.95 2.62
CA ASN A 148 -2.78 27.21 3.20
C ASN A 148 -1.67 27.90 4.00
N ALA A 149 -0.85 27.14 4.74
CA ALA A 149 0.29 27.69 5.49
C ALA A 149 1.34 28.30 4.54
N ILE A 150 1.65 27.64 3.43
CA ILE A 150 2.54 28.17 2.39
C ILE A 150 1.93 29.42 1.74
N ALA A 151 0.66 29.34 1.32
CA ALA A 151 -0.05 30.44 0.65
C ALA A 151 -0.12 31.71 1.53
N GLY A 152 -0.30 31.54 2.85
CA GLY A 152 -0.37 32.63 3.80
C GLY A 152 0.93 33.45 3.92
N GLN A 153 2.06 32.92 3.47
CA GLN A 153 3.36 33.60 3.47
C GLN A 153 3.66 34.32 2.13
N MET A 154 2.83 34.13 1.13
CA MET A 154 3.07 34.74 -0.18
C MET A 154 2.77 36.24 -0.16
N ASP A 155 3.68 37.02 -0.71
CA ASP A 155 3.43 38.47 -0.90
C ASP A 155 2.49 38.70 -2.07
N THR A 156 1.25 39.01 -1.76
CA THR A 156 0.18 39.25 -2.75
C THR A 156 -0.13 40.73 -2.94
N ARG A 157 0.76 41.64 -2.54
CA ARG A 157 0.58 43.09 -2.66
C ARG A 157 0.74 43.55 -4.12
N VAL A 158 -0.37 43.45 -4.86
CA VAL A 158 -0.47 43.90 -6.26
C VAL A 158 -1.68 44.81 -6.42
N LYS A 159 -1.72 45.62 -7.52
CA LYS A 159 -2.93 46.37 -7.87
C LYS A 159 -4.01 45.39 -8.33
N GLY A 160 -5.18 45.45 -7.67
CA GLY A 160 -6.33 44.60 -7.94
C GLY A 160 -6.49 43.48 -6.91
N THR A 161 -7.33 42.49 -7.22
CA THR A 161 -7.52 41.31 -6.36
C THR A 161 -6.59 40.20 -6.80
N PRO A 162 -5.58 39.83 -6.02
CA PRO A 162 -4.70 38.72 -6.39
C PRO A 162 -5.43 37.39 -6.31
N VAL A 163 -5.22 36.53 -7.29
CA VAL A 163 -5.65 35.14 -7.26
C VAL A 163 -4.39 34.28 -7.23
N VAL A 164 -4.24 33.49 -6.19
CA VAL A 164 -3.11 32.56 -6.03
C VAL A 164 -3.61 31.16 -6.30
N LEU A 165 -3.05 30.51 -7.29
CA LEU A 165 -3.30 29.11 -7.61
C LEU A 165 -2.05 28.29 -7.25
N ILE A 166 -2.19 27.39 -6.28
CA ILE A 166 -1.13 26.46 -5.91
C ILE A 166 -1.52 25.09 -6.44
N THR A 167 -0.71 24.55 -7.33
CA THR A 167 -0.86 23.20 -7.85
C THR A 167 0.28 22.34 -7.35
N ALA A 168 -0.04 21.18 -6.74
CA ALA A 168 0.93 20.13 -6.50
C ALA A 168 0.90 19.19 -7.72
N ASN A 169 2.02 19.04 -8.40
CA ASN A 169 2.18 17.98 -9.39
C ASN A 169 2.34 16.65 -8.65
N ALA A 170 1.44 15.73 -8.91
CA ALA A 170 1.53 14.35 -8.47
C ALA A 170 2.48 13.54 -9.38
#